data_35e64479de3e99b440bcfb9002fad997
#
_entry.id   35e64479de3e99b440bcfb9002fad997
#
_cell.length_a   1.000
_cell.length_b   1.000
_cell.length_c   1.000
_cell.angle_alpha   90.00
_cell.angle_beta   90.00
_cell.angle_gamma   90.00
#
_symmetry.space_group_name_H-M   'P 1'
#
loop_
_entity.id
_entity.type
_entity.pdbx_description
1 polymer ?
#
loop_
_entity_poly.entity_id
_entity_poly.type
_entity_poly.pdbx_seq_one_letter_code
_entity_poly.pdbx_strand_id
1 'polypeptide(L)'
;MRLGFVAVLAAFLVAACGPVMETRYDFVPPSSDAGMQCVQNCQVQQTSCQKAEQDRIVACRQKADREADQAYEKARDKYINDLKLHAAAPEKYGMPAEPRRSANYGACQQSNQCVADYQMCYRSCGGQINESQVCVAMCE
;
A
#
# COMPACT_ATOMS: atom_id res chain seq x y z
N MET A 1 40.65 -19.20 11.89
CA MET A 1 39.22 -19.27 12.24
C MET A 1 38.32 -18.11 11.73
N ARG A 2 38.86 -17.07 11.09
CA ARG A 2 38.04 -15.90 10.59
C ARG A 2 37.54 -16.02 9.14
N LEU A 3 38.12 -16.87 8.31
CA LEU A 3 37.68 -17.07 6.91
C LEU A 3 36.41 -17.94 6.78
N GLY A 4 36.13 -18.84 7.72
CA GLY A 4 34.95 -19.71 7.64
C GLY A 4 33.62 -19.00 7.90
N PHE A 5 33.63 -17.92 8.69
CA PHE A 5 32.40 -17.15 8.99
C PHE A 5 31.90 -16.29 7.83
N VAL A 6 32.81 -15.76 7.01
CA VAL A 6 32.47 -14.91 5.86
C VAL A 6 31.85 -15.74 4.73
N ALA A 7 32.32 -16.99 4.55
CA ALA A 7 31.76 -17.88 3.51
C ALA A 7 30.34 -18.35 3.81
N VAL A 8 29.98 -18.54 5.10
CA VAL A 8 28.62 -18.93 5.50
C VAL A 8 27.63 -17.76 5.37
N LEU A 9 28.06 -16.52 5.66
CA LEU A 9 27.19 -15.34 5.48
C LEU A 9 26.88 -15.05 3.99
N ALA A 10 27.84 -15.29 3.08
CA ALA A 10 27.64 -15.08 1.65
C ALA A 10 26.67 -16.09 1.02
N ALA A 11 26.58 -17.32 1.55
CA ALA A 11 25.65 -18.35 1.06
C ALA A 11 24.18 -18.05 1.40
N PHE A 12 23.90 -17.29 2.47
CA PHE A 12 22.53 -16.93 2.87
C PHE A 12 21.91 -15.81 2.02
N LEU A 13 22.71 -15.01 1.31
CA LEU A 13 22.21 -13.90 0.48
C LEU A 13 21.71 -14.33 -0.90
N VAL A 14 22.00 -15.53 -1.34
CA VAL A 14 21.59 -16.03 -2.68
C VAL A 14 20.22 -16.71 -2.64
N ALA A 15 19.70 -17.06 -1.47
CA ALA A 15 18.42 -17.78 -1.31
C ALA A 15 17.16 -16.90 -1.40
N ALA A 16 17.30 -15.58 -1.61
CA ALA A 16 16.17 -14.64 -1.58
C ALA A 16 15.55 -14.34 -2.98
N CYS A 17 16.10 -14.89 -4.07
CA CYS A 17 15.58 -14.69 -5.41
C CYS A 17 14.82 -15.94 -5.89
N GLY A 18 13.63 -16.15 -5.34
CA GLY A 18 12.70 -17.18 -5.84
C GLY A 18 11.78 -16.64 -6.94
N PRO A 19 11.09 -17.53 -7.69
CA PRO A 19 10.13 -17.11 -8.70
C PRO A 19 8.98 -16.31 -8.05
N VAL A 20 8.62 -15.20 -8.69
CA VAL A 20 7.46 -14.40 -8.27
C VAL A 20 6.21 -15.03 -8.88
N MET A 21 5.33 -15.56 -8.01
CA MET A 21 4.08 -16.18 -8.41
C MET A 21 2.93 -15.18 -8.21
N GLU A 22 2.04 -15.10 -9.20
CA GLU A 22 0.81 -14.31 -9.14
C GLU A 22 -0.41 -15.23 -9.26
N THR A 23 -1.44 -14.94 -8.45
CA THR A 23 -2.71 -15.67 -8.55
C THR A 23 -3.54 -15.08 -9.68
N ARG A 24 -3.86 -15.89 -10.69
CA ARG A 24 -4.78 -15.54 -11.77
C ARG A 24 -6.16 -16.17 -11.51
N TYR A 25 -7.19 -15.39 -11.76
CA TYR A 25 -8.58 -15.80 -11.60
C TYR A 25 -9.27 -15.88 -12.96
N ASP A 26 -9.76 -17.09 -13.33
CA ASP A 26 -10.55 -17.31 -14.53
C ASP A 26 -12.03 -17.43 -14.13
N PHE A 27 -12.86 -16.51 -14.64
CA PHE A 27 -14.27 -16.43 -14.32
C PHE A 27 -15.10 -17.18 -15.37
N VAL A 28 -15.74 -18.27 -14.94
CA VAL A 28 -16.67 -19.05 -15.79
C VAL A 28 -18.10 -18.58 -15.47
N PRO A 29 -18.82 -17.99 -16.46
CA PRO A 29 -20.14 -17.44 -16.21
C PRO A 29 -21.17 -18.53 -15.93
N PRO A 30 -22.24 -18.22 -15.15
CA PRO A 30 -23.36 -19.12 -14.97
C PRO A 30 -24.07 -19.39 -16.30
N SER A 31 -24.63 -20.60 -16.46
CA SER A 31 -25.30 -21.02 -17.69
C SER A 31 -26.74 -20.52 -17.83
N SER A 32 -27.35 -19.99 -16.76
CA SER A 32 -28.73 -19.49 -16.77
C SER A 32 -28.80 -17.97 -16.97
N ASP A 33 -29.84 -17.50 -17.66
CA ASP A 33 -30.11 -16.07 -17.86
C ASP A 33 -30.27 -15.33 -16.53
N ALA A 34 -30.93 -15.95 -15.54
CA ALA A 34 -31.07 -15.37 -14.21
C ALA A 34 -29.70 -15.24 -13.50
N GLY A 35 -28.82 -16.21 -13.66
CA GLY A 35 -27.44 -16.15 -13.14
C GLY A 35 -26.63 -15.05 -13.81
N MET A 36 -26.79 -14.87 -15.13
CA MET A 36 -26.11 -13.79 -15.87
C MET A 36 -26.57 -12.41 -15.42
N GLN A 37 -27.88 -12.20 -15.21
CA GLN A 37 -28.40 -10.95 -14.65
C GLN A 37 -27.90 -10.69 -13.23
N CYS A 38 -27.82 -11.74 -12.40
CA CYS A 38 -27.25 -11.66 -11.07
C CYS A 38 -25.78 -11.20 -11.12
N VAL A 39 -24.94 -11.75 -12.00
CA VAL A 39 -23.54 -11.36 -12.19
C VAL A 39 -23.41 -9.89 -12.63
N GLN A 40 -24.30 -9.40 -13.50
CA GLN A 40 -24.32 -7.98 -13.87
C GLN A 40 -24.55 -7.07 -12.65
N ASN A 41 -25.44 -7.46 -11.74
CA ASN A 41 -25.64 -6.73 -10.49
C ASN A 41 -24.39 -6.75 -9.60
N CYS A 42 -23.68 -7.89 -9.54
CA CYS A 42 -22.40 -7.97 -8.83
C CYS A 42 -21.35 -7.02 -9.41
N GLN A 43 -21.28 -6.86 -10.73
CA GLN A 43 -20.37 -5.91 -11.40
C GLN A 43 -20.71 -4.46 -11.05
N VAL A 44 -21.98 -4.10 -11.01
CA VAL A 44 -22.42 -2.75 -10.59
C VAL A 44 -22.01 -2.48 -9.14
N GLN A 45 -22.22 -3.45 -8.25
CA GLN A 45 -21.81 -3.34 -6.85
C GLN A 45 -20.28 -3.21 -6.71
N GLN A 46 -19.51 -3.99 -7.46
CA GLN A 46 -18.05 -3.92 -7.48
C GLN A 46 -17.58 -2.53 -7.91
N THR A 47 -18.14 -1.99 -9.00
CA THR A 47 -17.77 -0.66 -9.50
C THR A 47 -18.09 0.43 -8.47
N SER A 48 -19.24 0.34 -7.79
CA SER A 48 -19.64 1.26 -6.73
C SER A 48 -18.69 1.18 -5.54
N CYS A 49 -18.34 -0.04 -5.11
CA CYS A 49 -17.38 -0.29 -4.03
C CYS A 49 -16.00 0.30 -4.37
N GLN A 50 -15.48 0.04 -5.57
CA GLN A 50 -14.18 0.56 -6.02
C GLN A 50 -14.16 2.09 -6.04
N LYS A 51 -15.25 2.73 -6.49
CA LYS A 51 -15.37 4.18 -6.47
C LYS A 51 -15.33 4.72 -5.04
N ALA A 52 -16.14 4.15 -4.13
CA ALA A 52 -16.14 4.55 -2.72
C ALA A 52 -14.76 4.38 -2.06
N GLU A 53 -14.06 3.29 -2.38
CA GLU A 53 -12.70 3.04 -1.89
C GLU A 53 -11.69 4.07 -2.45
N GLN A 54 -11.79 4.42 -3.72
CA GLN A 54 -10.97 5.46 -4.33
C GLN A 54 -11.20 6.82 -3.64
N ASP A 55 -12.46 7.19 -3.41
CA ASP A 55 -12.82 8.43 -2.73
C ASP A 55 -12.26 8.44 -1.28
N ARG A 56 -12.33 7.31 -0.58
CA ARG A 56 -11.73 7.12 0.74
C ARG A 56 -10.21 7.34 0.72
N ILE A 57 -9.51 6.76 -0.26
CA ILE A 57 -8.06 6.90 -0.40
C ILE A 57 -7.67 8.36 -0.65
N VAL A 58 -8.40 9.05 -1.55
CA VAL A 58 -8.17 10.47 -1.85
C VAL A 58 -8.37 11.32 -0.60
N ALA A 59 -9.48 11.13 0.12
CA ALA A 59 -9.76 11.87 1.36
C ALA A 59 -8.70 11.59 2.44
N CYS A 60 -8.26 10.33 2.59
CA CYS A 60 -7.20 9.94 3.50
C CYS A 60 -5.89 10.66 3.19
N ARG A 61 -5.45 10.65 1.92
CA ARG A 61 -4.22 11.33 1.49
C ARG A 61 -4.29 12.84 1.73
N GLN A 62 -5.41 13.47 1.38
CA GLN A 62 -5.60 14.90 1.64
C GLN A 62 -5.53 15.24 3.14
N LYS A 63 -6.05 14.35 4.00
CA LYS A 63 -5.92 14.50 5.46
C LYS A 63 -4.46 14.40 5.89
N ALA A 64 -3.74 13.38 5.43
CA ALA A 64 -2.32 13.18 5.74
C ALA A 64 -1.45 14.37 5.27
N ASP A 65 -1.76 14.94 4.10
CA ASP A 65 -1.08 16.14 3.61
C ASP A 65 -1.32 17.35 4.51
N ARG A 66 -2.57 17.62 4.90
CA ARG A 66 -2.89 18.74 5.81
C ARG A 66 -2.21 18.58 7.17
N GLU A 67 -2.16 17.36 7.72
CA GLU A 67 -1.47 17.06 8.97
C GLU A 67 0.04 17.27 8.84
N ALA A 68 0.64 16.86 7.72
CA ALA A 68 2.06 17.08 7.41
C ALA A 68 2.39 18.57 7.29
N ASP A 69 1.53 19.35 6.62
CA ASP A 69 1.71 20.82 6.49
C ASP A 69 1.66 21.51 7.86
N GLN A 70 0.67 21.17 8.69
CA GLN A 70 0.55 21.72 10.04
C GLN A 70 1.75 21.35 10.93
N ALA A 71 2.23 20.11 10.84
CA ALA A 71 3.40 19.67 11.59
C ALA A 71 4.68 20.39 11.12
N TYR A 72 4.82 20.55 9.81
CA TYR A 72 5.95 21.28 9.22
C TYR A 72 5.98 22.75 9.63
N GLU A 73 4.84 23.45 9.57
CA GLU A 73 4.75 24.86 9.99
C GLU A 73 5.15 25.03 11.48
N LYS A 74 4.64 24.16 12.36
CA LYS A 74 5.04 24.19 13.79
C LYS A 74 6.53 23.92 13.98
N ALA A 75 7.08 22.95 13.23
CA ALA A 75 8.52 22.63 13.29
C ALA A 75 9.38 23.76 12.75
N ARG A 76 8.93 24.46 11.70
CA ARG A 76 9.59 25.64 11.12
C ARG A 76 9.63 26.80 12.11
N ASP A 77 8.52 27.10 12.78
CA ASP A 77 8.47 28.17 13.77
C ASP A 77 9.41 27.87 14.96
N LYS A 78 9.44 26.62 15.41
CA LYS A 78 10.40 26.19 16.43
C LYS A 78 11.85 26.36 15.93
N TYR A 79 12.16 25.92 14.72
CA TYR A 79 13.46 26.02 14.12
C TYR A 79 13.96 27.50 14.06
N ILE A 80 13.09 28.42 13.65
CA ILE A 80 13.41 29.85 13.61
C ILE A 80 13.74 30.39 15.00
N ASN A 81 12.99 29.98 16.03
CA ASN A 81 13.27 30.37 17.40
C ASN A 81 14.59 29.78 17.92
N ASP A 82 14.85 28.51 17.63
CA ASP A 82 16.09 27.83 18.03
C ASP A 82 17.32 28.46 17.32
N LEU A 83 17.19 28.90 16.05
CA LEU A 83 18.23 29.66 15.34
C LEU A 83 18.56 30.98 16.03
N LYS A 84 17.56 31.73 16.50
CA LYS A 84 17.77 32.99 17.26
C LYS A 84 18.52 32.73 18.58
N LEU A 85 18.17 31.63 19.27
CA LEU A 85 18.86 31.24 20.50
C LEU A 85 20.31 30.83 20.23
N HIS A 86 20.55 30.07 19.17
CA HIS A 86 21.92 29.72 18.73
C HIS A 86 22.73 30.98 18.38
N ALA A 87 22.15 31.89 17.60
CA ALA A 87 22.83 33.14 17.24
C ALA A 87 23.19 34.02 18.45
N ALA A 88 22.35 34.00 19.50
CA ALA A 88 22.59 34.77 20.73
C ALA A 88 23.64 34.13 21.65
N ALA A 89 23.71 32.79 21.69
CA ALA A 89 24.62 32.06 22.59
C ALA A 89 25.00 30.70 21.99
N PRO A 90 25.87 30.63 20.98
CA PRO A 90 26.20 29.41 20.23
C PRO A 90 26.85 28.30 21.11
N GLU A 91 27.56 28.73 22.15
CA GLU A 91 28.19 27.82 23.12
C GLU A 91 27.15 27.03 23.97
N LYS A 92 25.96 27.62 24.16
CA LYS A 92 24.89 27.08 25.00
C LYS A 92 23.83 26.35 24.18
N TYR A 93 23.55 26.84 22.99
CA TYR A 93 22.51 26.29 22.10
C TYR A 93 23.15 25.79 20.81
N GLY A 94 23.06 24.47 20.58
CA GLY A 94 23.57 23.85 19.36
C GLY A 94 22.79 24.33 18.11
N MET A 95 23.40 24.17 16.94
CA MET A 95 22.74 24.45 15.67
C MET A 95 21.52 23.53 15.49
N PRO A 96 20.31 24.06 15.32
CA PRO A 96 19.11 23.25 15.12
C PRO A 96 19.11 22.58 13.74
N ALA A 97 18.51 21.39 13.65
CA ALA A 97 18.30 20.71 12.39
C ALA A 97 17.12 21.31 11.63
N GLU A 98 17.28 21.51 10.33
CA GLU A 98 16.24 22.04 9.45
C GLU A 98 15.07 21.03 9.35
N PRO A 99 13.82 21.47 9.59
CA PRO A 99 12.67 20.60 9.51
C PRO A 99 12.37 20.18 8.07
N ARG A 100 11.89 18.95 7.92
CA ARG A 100 11.45 18.42 6.62
C ARG A 100 9.97 18.07 6.69
N ARG A 101 9.24 18.42 5.62
CA ARG A 101 7.86 18.00 5.45
C ARG A 101 7.83 16.49 5.17
N SER A 102 7.00 15.75 5.90
CA SER A 102 6.80 14.32 5.67
C SER A 102 5.35 13.94 5.91
N ALA A 103 4.65 13.46 4.88
CA ALA A 103 3.30 12.93 4.99
C ALA A 103 3.34 11.41 5.13
N ASN A 104 2.51 10.87 6.04
CA ASN A 104 2.38 9.43 6.23
C ASN A 104 1.10 8.91 5.56
N TYR A 105 1.26 8.19 4.45
CA TYR A 105 0.16 7.57 3.71
C TYR A 105 -0.08 6.10 4.06
N GLY A 106 0.55 5.55 5.08
CA GLY A 106 0.47 4.14 5.43
C GLY A 106 -0.95 3.62 5.65
N ALA A 107 -1.83 4.46 6.24
CA ALA A 107 -3.23 4.14 6.44
C ALA A 107 -4.13 4.32 5.19
N CYS A 108 -3.59 4.89 4.10
CA CYS A 108 -4.34 5.24 2.90
C CYS A 108 -4.16 4.20 1.78
N GLN A 109 -3.91 2.96 2.15
CA GLN A 109 -3.74 1.87 1.18
C GLN A 109 -5.09 1.34 0.72
N GLN A 110 -5.11 0.81 -0.51
CA GLN A 110 -6.27 0.14 -1.07
C GLN A 110 -6.51 -1.20 -0.33
N SER A 111 -7.76 -1.50 -0.04
CA SER A 111 -8.17 -2.80 0.48
C SER A 111 -8.56 -3.74 -0.67
N ASN A 112 -8.48 -5.05 -0.43
CA ASN A 112 -8.96 -6.07 -1.37
C ASN A 112 -10.43 -6.44 -1.14
N GLN A 113 -11.14 -5.70 -0.27
CA GLN A 113 -12.51 -6.04 0.13
C GLN A 113 -13.47 -6.07 -1.07
N CYS A 114 -13.42 -5.07 -1.95
CA CYS A 114 -14.30 -5.02 -3.13
C CYS A 114 -14.09 -6.20 -4.08
N VAL A 115 -12.87 -6.71 -4.19
CA VAL A 115 -12.57 -7.89 -5.00
C VAL A 115 -13.13 -9.15 -4.34
N ALA A 116 -12.94 -9.30 -3.04
CA ALA A 116 -13.46 -10.44 -2.28
C ALA A 116 -15.00 -10.48 -2.32
N ASP A 117 -15.65 -9.35 -2.12
CA ASP A 117 -17.12 -9.22 -2.18
C ASP A 117 -17.65 -9.56 -3.58
N TYR A 118 -16.98 -9.10 -4.64
CA TYR A 118 -17.34 -9.46 -6.01
C TYR A 118 -17.21 -10.95 -6.26
N GLN A 119 -16.11 -11.58 -5.84
CA GLN A 119 -15.91 -13.03 -6.01
C GLN A 119 -16.99 -13.83 -5.28
N MET A 120 -17.36 -13.42 -4.07
CA MET A 120 -18.44 -14.05 -3.30
C MET A 120 -19.78 -13.89 -4.02
N CYS A 121 -20.12 -12.69 -4.47
CA CYS A 121 -21.32 -12.40 -5.23
C CYS A 121 -21.38 -13.23 -6.52
N TYR A 122 -20.29 -13.32 -7.27
CA TYR A 122 -20.19 -14.08 -8.51
C TYR A 122 -20.50 -15.56 -8.31
N ARG A 123 -19.89 -16.18 -7.27
CA ARG A 123 -20.14 -17.57 -6.91
C ARG A 123 -21.59 -17.79 -6.47
N SER A 124 -22.21 -16.85 -5.75
CA SER A 124 -23.61 -16.95 -5.31
C SER A 124 -24.60 -16.90 -6.48
N CYS A 125 -24.20 -16.27 -7.60
CA CYS A 125 -24.97 -16.26 -8.84
C CYS A 125 -24.82 -17.55 -9.68
N GLY A 126 -24.08 -18.55 -9.20
CA GLY A 126 -23.82 -19.82 -9.90
C GLY A 126 -22.63 -19.75 -10.86
N GLY A 127 -21.85 -18.67 -10.84
CA GLY A 127 -20.56 -18.59 -11.54
C GLY A 127 -19.48 -19.39 -10.83
N GLN A 128 -18.46 -19.79 -11.57
CA GLN A 128 -17.28 -20.46 -11.03
C GLN A 128 -16.04 -19.58 -11.18
N ILE A 129 -15.12 -19.68 -10.23
CA ILE A 129 -13.85 -18.95 -10.26
C ILE A 129 -12.74 -19.97 -10.08
N ASN A 130 -11.94 -20.17 -11.12
CA ASN A 130 -10.78 -21.04 -11.09
C ASN A 130 -9.54 -20.20 -10.76
N GLU A 131 -8.79 -20.67 -9.76
CA GLU A 131 -7.56 -20.00 -9.32
C GLU A 131 -6.36 -20.79 -9.85
N SER A 132 -5.43 -20.10 -10.49
CA SER A 132 -4.17 -20.67 -10.94
C SER A 132 -3.00 -19.79 -10.52
N GLN A 133 -1.86 -20.42 -10.20
CA GLN A 133 -0.62 -19.71 -9.93
C GLN A 133 0.18 -19.62 -11.21
N VAL A 134 0.53 -18.40 -11.62
CA VAL A 134 1.40 -18.16 -12.79
C VAL A 134 2.67 -17.47 -12.33
N CYS A 135 3.80 -17.94 -12.85
CA CYS A 135 5.06 -17.26 -12.61
C CYS A 135 5.13 -15.99 -13.48
N VAL A 136 5.40 -14.85 -12.87
CA VAL A 136 5.46 -13.55 -13.56
C VAL A 136 6.84 -12.93 -13.60
N ALA A 137 7.75 -13.40 -12.74
CA ALA A 137 9.15 -12.98 -12.76
C ALA A 137 10.06 -14.08 -12.23
N MET A 138 11.30 -14.14 -12.73
CA MET A 138 12.32 -15.12 -12.35
C MET A 138 11.83 -16.58 -12.54
N CYS A 139 11.08 -16.82 -13.60
CA CYS A 139 10.61 -18.15 -13.98
C CYS A 139 11.72 -18.87 -14.74
N GLU A 140 12.09 -20.09 -14.32
CA GLU A 140 13.01 -20.98 -15.06
C GLU A 140 12.24 -21.88 -16.03
#